data_c7c102f4f05624eb163b87ec82afe0ed
#
_entry.id   c7c102f4f05624eb163b87ec82afe0ed
#
_cell.length_a   1.000
_cell.length_b   1.000
_cell.length_c   1.000
_cell.angle_alpha   90.00
_cell.angle_beta   90.00
_cell.angle_gamma   90.00
#
_symmetry.space_group_name_H-M   'P 1'
#
loop_
_entity.id
_entity.type
_entity.pdbx_description
1 polymer ?
#
loop_
_entity_poly.entity_id
_entity_poly.type
_entity_poly.pdbx_seq_one_letter_code
_entity_poly.pdbx_strand_id
1 'polypeptide(L)'
;LKDRLRSIDAVSNLRTFGVQKEQISVYLDPAKLARYAIGNTTLATKLLAQGFTTMSGAVDNSKFVAPIHISEAYDCVNDVADQIIFSDPQGHVIRLKDVARVVREYSEPDSYITNNGTKCLVLSMEMREGNNIVQMGEDVNKVLEEYEKELPDDVSTFRITDQSQVVGDSVTTFLRELLIAIIAVIIVVMLLMPLRVASVAASTIPITIFLSLLVFYACGLELNT
;
A
#
# COMPACT_ATOMS: atom_id res chain seq x y z
N LEU A 1 -4.81 7.40 3.91
CA LEU A 1 -5.21 6.63 2.74
C LEU A 1 -4.76 5.18 2.81
N LYS A 2 -3.46 4.92 3.01
CA LYS A 2 -2.90 3.56 3.02
C LYS A 2 -3.62 2.64 4.01
N ASP A 3 -3.91 3.10 5.21
CA ASP A 3 -4.57 2.30 6.25
C ASP A 3 -6.05 2.05 5.92
N ARG A 4 -6.73 3.03 5.33
CA ARG A 4 -8.11 2.85 4.82
C ARG A 4 -8.18 1.84 3.67
N LEU A 5 -7.22 1.87 2.74
CA LEU A 5 -7.17 0.88 1.66
C LEU A 5 -6.82 -0.52 2.16
N ARG A 6 -6.01 -0.64 3.20
CA ARG A 6 -5.71 -1.93 3.85
C ARG A 6 -6.89 -2.57 4.56
N SER A 7 -7.88 -1.78 4.94
CA SER A 7 -9.10 -2.31 5.57
C SER A 7 -10.04 -3.03 4.61
N ILE A 8 -9.79 -2.92 3.30
CA ILE A 8 -10.54 -3.66 2.27
C ILE A 8 -9.97 -5.08 2.19
N ASP A 9 -10.78 -6.09 2.51
CA ASP A 9 -10.37 -7.49 2.57
C ASP A 9 -9.78 -8.02 1.24
N ALA A 10 -10.28 -7.51 0.12
CA ALA A 10 -9.84 -7.89 -1.21
C ALA A 10 -8.47 -7.30 -1.59
N VAL A 11 -7.95 -6.31 -0.86
CA VAL A 11 -6.66 -5.67 -1.14
C VAL A 11 -5.53 -6.44 -0.48
N SER A 12 -4.48 -6.71 -1.25
CA SER A 12 -3.21 -7.25 -0.78
C SER A 12 -2.04 -6.42 -1.32
N ASN A 13 -0.83 -6.65 -0.79
CA ASN A 13 0.43 -6.07 -1.28
C ASN A 13 0.38 -4.57 -1.62
N LEU A 14 -0.08 -3.77 -0.68
CA LEU A 14 -0.10 -2.32 -0.83
C LEU A 14 1.32 -1.74 -0.74
N ARG A 15 1.87 -1.29 -1.88
CA ARG A 15 3.20 -0.71 -2.01
C ARG A 15 3.13 0.77 -2.31
N THR A 16 4.06 1.52 -1.77
CA THR A 16 4.20 2.96 -2.02
C THR A 16 5.56 3.26 -2.61
N PHE A 17 5.60 4.08 -3.66
CA PHE A 17 6.82 4.49 -4.34
C PHE A 17 6.90 6.02 -4.35
N GLY A 18 8.13 6.56 -4.31
CA GLY A 18 8.38 8.00 -4.29
C GLY A 18 8.15 8.67 -2.93
N VAL A 19 7.96 7.88 -1.86
CA VAL A 19 7.79 8.40 -0.50
C VAL A 19 9.14 8.72 0.10
N GLN A 20 9.30 9.95 0.57
CA GLN A 20 10.43 10.33 1.41
C GLN A 20 10.14 9.92 2.85
N LYS A 21 11.09 9.22 3.46
CA LYS A 21 10.98 8.84 4.87
C LYS A 21 11.37 10.02 5.74
N GLU A 22 10.57 10.26 6.75
CA GLU A 22 10.91 11.23 7.78
C GLU A 22 12.04 10.67 8.65
N GLN A 23 13.03 11.52 8.95
CA GLN A 23 14.19 11.16 9.75
C GLN A 23 14.61 12.32 10.66
N ILE A 24 15.33 11.97 11.70
CA ILE A 24 16.02 12.96 12.54
C ILE A 24 17.48 12.97 12.11
N SER A 25 17.91 14.09 11.52
CA SER A 25 19.29 14.26 11.07
C SER A 25 20.10 15.00 12.13
N VAL A 26 21.30 14.49 12.36
CA VAL A 26 22.26 15.04 13.32
C VAL A 26 23.45 15.62 12.56
N TYR A 27 23.50 16.94 12.44
CA TYR A 27 24.60 17.65 11.80
C TYR A 27 25.67 17.99 12.84
N LEU A 28 26.78 17.27 12.78
CA LEU A 28 27.89 17.45 13.69
C LEU A 28 28.66 18.75 13.41
N ASP A 29 29.06 19.46 14.47
CA ASP A 29 29.95 20.60 14.38
C ASP A 29 31.39 20.15 14.72
N PRO A 30 32.31 20.06 13.72
CA PRO A 30 33.64 19.55 13.95
C PRO A 30 34.47 20.42 14.92
N ALA A 31 34.24 21.74 14.96
CA ALA A 31 34.96 22.65 15.82
C ALA A 31 34.58 22.43 17.28
N LYS A 32 33.28 22.21 17.53
CA LYS A 32 32.78 21.89 18.87
C LYS A 32 33.24 20.51 19.35
N LEU A 33 33.21 19.51 18.47
CA LEU A 33 33.72 18.15 18.76
C LEU A 33 35.21 18.19 19.13
N ALA A 34 36.03 18.93 18.36
CA ALA A 34 37.45 19.09 18.65
C ALA A 34 37.68 19.76 19.99
N ARG A 35 36.87 20.78 20.34
CA ARG A 35 36.97 21.49 21.61
C ARG A 35 36.75 20.58 22.82
N TYR A 36 35.85 19.61 22.69
CA TYR A 36 35.57 18.65 23.75
C TYR A 36 36.39 17.34 23.61
N ALA A 37 37.33 17.29 22.67
CA ALA A 37 38.12 16.09 22.36
C ALA A 37 37.30 14.82 22.12
N ILE A 38 36.10 14.96 21.56
CA ILE A 38 35.18 13.84 21.24
C ILE A 38 35.45 13.38 19.82
N GLY A 39 35.83 12.10 19.64
CA GLY A 39 36.01 11.49 18.33
C GLY A 39 34.67 11.10 17.68
N ASN A 40 34.59 11.24 16.35
CA ASN A 40 33.36 10.89 15.59
C ASN A 40 32.95 9.44 15.80
N THR A 41 33.92 8.51 15.88
CA THR A 41 33.67 7.09 16.13
C THR A 41 33.08 6.83 17.52
N THR A 42 33.59 7.52 18.53
CA THR A 42 33.07 7.41 19.90
C THR A 42 31.62 7.92 19.98
N LEU A 43 31.33 9.04 19.29
CA LEU A 43 29.98 9.60 19.21
C LEU A 43 29.04 8.63 18.49
N ALA A 44 29.43 8.13 17.31
CA ALA A 44 28.62 7.17 16.54
C ALA A 44 28.33 5.89 17.35
N THR A 45 29.33 5.34 18.04
CA THR A 45 29.14 4.15 18.87
C THR A 45 28.16 4.40 20.03
N LYS A 46 28.23 5.59 20.67
CA LYS A 46 27.31 5.93 21.74
C LYS A 46 25.88 6.14 21.26
N LEU A 47 25.69 6.83 20.13
CA LEU A 47 24.37 7.02 19.52
C LEU A 47 23.75 5.69 19.08
N LEU A 48 24.55 4.81 18.50
CA LEU A 48 24.11 3.47 18.14
C LEU A 48 23.73 2.65 19.39
N ALA A 49 24.53 2.68 20.44
CA ALA A 49 24.27 1.94 21.67
C ALA A 49 22.97 2.40 22.38
N GLN A 50 22.63 3.68 22.28
CA GLN A 50 21.40 4.22 22.87
C GLN A 50 20.15 3.96 22.03
N GLY A 51 20.30 3.66 20.73
CA GLY A 51 19.18 3.30 19.84
C GLY A 51 18.77 1.83 19.87
N PHE A 52 19.49 0.99 20.63
CA PHE A 52 19.14 -0.43 20.74
C PHE A 52 18.04 -0.67 21.79
N THR A 53 16.87 -1.12 21.32
CA THR A 53 15.88 -1.74 22.19
C THR A 53 16.29 -3.18 22.44
N THR A 54 16.68 -3.51 23.66
CA THR A 54 17.03 -4.86 24.07
C THR A 54 15.89 -5.48 24.87
N MET A 55 15.61 -6.77 24.62
CA MET A 55 14.82 -7.56 25.55
C MET A 55 15.62 -7.72 26.86
N SER A 56 15.13 -7.13 27.94
CA SER A 56 15.83 -7.09 29.22
C SER A 56 15.47 -8.25 30.14
N GLY A 57 14.70 -9.22 29.67
CA GLY A 57 14.28 -10.39 30.43
C GLY A 57 12.81 -10.72 30.27
N ALA A 58 12.31 -11.60 31.09
CA ALA A 58 10.89 -11.95 31.16
C ALA A 58 10.47 -12.10 32.63
N VAL A 59 9.26 -11.68 32.93
CA VAL A 59 8.60 -12.03 34.20
C VAL A 59 7.92 -13.35 34.00
N ASP A 60 8.42 -14.38 34.68
CA ASP A 60 7.79 -15.70 34.73
C ASP A 60 6.88 -15.79 35.97
N ASN A 61 5.62 -15.90 35.72
CA ASN A 61 4.62 -16.22 36.73
C ASN A 61 4.00 -17.55 36.32
N SER A 62 3.77 -18.46 37.23
CA SER A 62 3.28 -19.84 36.99
C SER A 62 2.10 -19.96 36.01
N LYS A 63 1.49 -18.84 35.56
CA LYS A 63 0.38 -18.78 34.62
C LYS A 63 0.72 -18.15 33.26
N PHE A 64 1.77 -17.31 33.16
CA PHE A 64 2.20 -16.64 31.93
C PHE A 64 3.63 -16.16 32.04
N VAL A 65 4.30 -16.08 30.90
CA VAL A 65 5.62 -15.47 30.73
C VAL A 65 5.43 -14.17 29.94
N ALA A 66 5.72 -13.03 30.56
CA ALA A 66 5.65 -11.73 29.91
C ALA A 66 7.08 -11.21 29.63
N PRO A 67 7.48 -11.03 28.37
CA PRO A 67 8.77 -10.41 28.04
C PRO A 67 8.77 -8.95 28.48
N ILE A 68 9.87 -8.52 29.10
CA ILE A 68 10.09 -7.12 29.44
C ILE A 68 10.86 -6.46 28.30
N HIS A 69 10.26 -5.49 27.65
CA HIS A 69 10.92 -4.61 26.69
C HIS A 69 11.21 -3.27 27.36
N ILE A 70 12.48 -2.89 27.43
CA ILE A 70 12.88 -1.53 27.75
C ILE A 70 13.04 -0.80 26.41
N SER A 71 12.13 0.09 26.11
CA SER A 71 12.16 0.91 24.91
C SER A 71 12.15 2.37 25.37
N GLU A 72 13.30 3.03 25.21
CA GLU A 72 13.31 4.48 25.20
C GLU A 72 12.95 4.91 23.77
N ALA A 73 11.67 5.15 23.54
CA ALA A 73 11.23 5.74 22.29
C ALA A 73 11.49 7.25 22.34
N TYR A 74 12.18 7.78 21.32
CA TYR A 74 12.30 9.21 21.14
C TYR A 74 11.03 9.75 20.49
N ASP A 75 10.24 10.50 21.23
CA ASP A 75 8.98 11.04 20.73
C ASP A 75 9.19 12.37 19.99
N CYS A 76 10.26 13.08 20.31
CA CYS A 76 10.53 14.37 19.68
C CYS A 76 12.03 14.62 19.41
N VAL A 77 12.29 15.65 18.60
CA VAL A 77 13.65 16.08 18.25
C VAL A 77 14.46 16.48 19.49
N ASN A 78 13.80 17.06 20.51
CA ASN A 78 14.45 17.49 21.74
C ASN A 78 14.96 16.32 22.55
N ASP A 79 14.29 15.17 22.55
CA ASP A 79 14.73 13.97 23.26
C ASP A 79 16.08 13.49 22.73
N VAL A 80 16.22 13.48 21.38
CA VAL A 80 17.49 13.17 20.72
C VAL A 80 18.54 14.25 21.00
N ALA A 81 18.15 15.52 20.94
CA ALA A 81 19.07 16.65 21.16
C ALA A 81 19.61 16.72 22.60
N ASP A 82 18.78 16.34 23.57
CA ASP A 82 19.12 16.34 25.00
C ASP A 82 19.88 15.08 25.45
N GLN A 83 20.14 14.17 24.56
CA GLN A 83 20.87 12.94 24.83
C GLN A 83 22.29 13.21 25.34
N ILE A 84 22.69 12.57 26.44
CA ILE A 84 24.00 12.71 27.04
C ILE A 84 25.02 11.89 26.25
N ILE A 85 25.96 12.55 25.61
CA ILE A 85 27.02 11.90 24.82
C ILE A 85 28.32 11.73 25.59
N PHE A 86 28.59 12.63 26.55
CA PHE A 86 29.79 12.59 27.39
C PHE A 86 29.51 13.13 28.79
N SER A 87 30.15 12.54 29.78
CA SER A 87 30.17 13.05 31.15
C SER A 87 31.61 13.06 31.68
N ASP A 88 32.05 14.20 32.12
CA ASP A 88 33.38 14.38 32.73
C ASP A 88 33.37 13.83 34.16
N PRO A 89 34.48 13.31 34.67
CA PRO A 89 34.65 12.97 36.08
C PRO A 89 34.32 14.09 37.07
N GLN A 90 34.36 15.36 36.62
CA GLN A 90 33.98 16.52 37.42
C GLN A 90 32.46 16.79 37.40
N GLY A 91 31.69 15.97 36.72
CA GLY A 91 30.22 16.10 36.65
C GLY A 91 29.68 17.01 35.54
N HIS A 92 30.54 17.49 34.62
CA HIS A 92 30.05 18.22 33.45
C HIS A 92 29.45 17.25 32.44
N VAL A 93 28.23 17.52 32.03
CA VAL A 93 27.50 16.72 31.09
C VAL A 93 27.45 17.45 29.74
N ILE A 94 27.89 16.77 28.67
CA ILE A 94 27.80 17.26 27.28
C ILE A 94 26.65 16.53 26.61
N ARG A 95 25.71 17.32 26.09
CA ARG A 95 24.56 16.82 25.34
C ARG A 95 24.80 16.90 23.86
N LEU A 96 24.03 16.14 23.08
CA LEU A 96 24.14 16.13 21.62
C LEU A 96 23.93 17.51 21.00
N LYS A 97 23.00 18.31 21.53
CA LYS A 97 22.75 19.69 21.09
C LYS A 97 23.94 20.63 21.27
N ASP A 98 24.88 20.33 22.19
CA ASP A 98 26.05 21.16 22.43
C ASP A 98 27.09 21.03 21.31
N VAL A 99 27.12 19.90 20.62
CA VAL A 99 28.11 19.57 19.58
C VAL A 99 27.49 19.31 18.18
N ALA A 100 26.15 19.29 18.09
CA ALA A 100 25.44 19.04 16.85
C ALA A 100 24.16 19.87 16.75
N ARG A 101 23.68 20.04 15.53
CA ARG A 101 22.33 20.53 15.23
C ARG A 101 21.46 19.33 14.89
N VAL A 102 20.40 19.13 15.66
CA VAL A 102 19.41 18.06 15.44
C VAL A 102 18.19 18.65 14.76
N VAL A 103 17.79 18.08 13.64
CA VAL A 103 16.68 18.56 12.80
C VAL A 103 15.84 17.38 12.35
N ARG A 104 14.52 17.57 12.36
CA ARG A 104 13.57 16.65 11.73
C ARG A 104 13.39 17.07 10.29
N GLU A 105 13.69 16.19 9.38
CA GLU A 105 13.61 16.44 7.95
C GLU A 105 13.27 15.17 7.19
N TYR A 106 12.97 15.31 5.91
CA TYR A 106 12.77 14.17 5.03
C TYR A 106 14.12 13.71 4.46
N SER A 107 14.30 12.38 4.35
CA SER A 107 15.50 11.80 3.73
C SER A 107 15.64 12.29 2.29
N GLU A 108 16.90 12.46 1.83
CA GLU A 108 17.13 12.65 0.40
C GLU A 108 16.55 11.45 -0.38
N PRO A 109 15.76 11.69 -1.44
CA PRO A 109 15.16 10.61 -2.19
C PRO A 109 16.22 9.92 -3.05
N ASP A 110 16.35 8.60 -2.92
CA ASP A 110 17.16 7.77 -3.82
C ASP A 110 16.56 7.73 -5.23
N SER A 111 15.25 7.88 -5.32
CA SER A 111 14.49 7.93 -6.55
C SER A 111 13.24 8.79 -6.38
N TYR A 112 12.80 9.41 -7.47
CA TYR A 112 11.55 10.16 -7.49
C TYR A 112 10.73 9.80 -8.73
N ILE A 113 9.42 9.89 -8.61
CA ILE A 113 8.48 9.66 -9.69
C ILE A 113 7.88 11.01 -10.06
N THR A 114 7.77 11.26 -11.35
CA THR A 114 7.10 12.47 -11.86
C THR A 114 5.97 12.09 -12.79
N ASN A 115 4.88 12.82 -12.68
CA ASN A 115 3.77 12.81 -13.62
C ASN A 115 3.68 14.20 -14.26
N ASN A 116 3.82 14.30 -15.57
CA ASN A 116 3.83 15.56 -16.31
C ASN A 116 4.79 16.62 -15.71
N GLY A 117 5.99 16.19 -15.25
CA GLY A 117 7.00 17.07 -14.66
C GLY A 117 6.78 17.42 -13.18
N THR A 118 5.65 17.06 -12.59
CA THR A 118 5.36 17.27 -11.17
C THR A 118 5.72 16.01 -10.38
N LYS A 119 6.40 16.18 -9.24
CA LYS A 119 6.72 15.07 -8.35
C LYS A 119 5.43 14.46 -7.81
N CYS A 120 5.33 13.14 -7.86
CA CYS A 120 4.18 12.41 -7.37
C CYS A 120 4.58 11.19 -6.54
N LEU A 121 3.63 10.70 -5.78
CA LEU A 121 3.70 9.45 -5.04
C LEU A 121 2.83 8.43 -5.75
N VAL A 122 3.35 7.24 -5.97
CA VAL A 122 2.58 6.13 -6.57
C VAL A 122 2.22 5.14 -5.49
N LEU A 123 0.94 4.80 -5.45
CA LEU A 123 0.38 3.74 -4.63
C LEU A 123 -0.01 2.58 -5.55
N SER A 124 0.59 1.43 -5.36
CA SER A 124 0.26 0.20 -6.07
C SER A 124 -0.40 -0.78 -5.12
N MET A 125 -1.47 -1.41 -5.56
CA MET A 125 -2.18 -2.44 -4.82
C MET A 125 -2.44 -3.65 -5.70
N GLU A 126 -2.46 -4.82 -5.10
CA GLU A 126 -2.77 -6.08 -5.75
C GLU A 126 -4.04 -6.67 -5.14
N MET A 127 -4.79 -7.42 -5.93
CA MET A 127 -5.96 -8.14 -5.43
C MET A 127 -5.51 -9.43 -4.72
N ARG A 128 -6.20 -9.79 -3.65
CA ARG A 128 -6.04 -11.08 -3.00
C ARG A 128 -6.71 -12.16 -3.84
N GLU A 129 -6.05 -13.29 -4.01
CA GLU A 129 -6.59 -14.43 -4.74
C GLU A 129 -7.98 -14.84 -4.24
N GLY A 130 -8.85 -15.27 -5.15
CA GLY A 130 -10.22 -15.66 -4.86
C GLY A 130 -11.23 -14.53 -4.70
N ASN A 131 -10.83 -13.27 -4.93
CA ASN A 131 -11.74 -12.12 -4.88
C ASN A 131 -12.10 -11.62 -6.28
N ASN A 132 -13.17 -10.85 -6.36
CA ASN A 132 -13.60 -10.23 -7.60
C ASN A 132 -12.92 -8.86 -7.77
N ILE A 133 -12.16 -8.69 -8.85
CA ILE A 133 -11.41 -7.46 -9.12
C ILE A 133 -12.31 -6.24 -9.37
N VAL A 134 -13.48 -6.45 -9.99
CA VAL A 134 -14.45 -5.38 -10.26
C VAL A 134 -15.03 -4.88 -8.93
N GLN A 135 -15.41 -5.78 -8.03
CA GLN A 135 -15.91 -5.44 -6.72
C GLN A 135 -14.84 -4.73 -5.88
N MET A 136 -13.60 -5.22 -5.91
CA MET A 136 -12.47 -4.55 -5.25
C MET A 136 -12.30 -3.12 -5.77
N GLY A 137 -12.42 -2.93 -7.10
CA GLY A 137 -12.33 -1.60 -7.71
C GLY A 137 -13.42 -0.64 -7.22
N GLU A 138 -14.66 -1.12 -7.07
CA GLU A 138 -15.76 -0.32 -6.54
C GLU A 138 -15.51 0.09 -5.08
N ASP A 139 -15.02 -0.82 -4.25
CA ASP A 139 -14.75 -0.53 -2.84
C ASP A 139 -13.55 0.42 -2.69
N VAL A 140 -12.51 0.26 -3.50
CA VAL A 140 -11.41 1.22 -3.59
C VAL A 140 -11.90 2.61 -4.04
N ASN A 141 -12.81 2.66 -5.00
CA ASN A 141 -13.37 3.93 -5.48
C ASN A 141 -14.10 4.68 -4.38
N LYS A 142 -14.92 4.00 -3.58
CA LYS A 142 -15.62 4.61 -2.43
C LYS A 142 -14.63 5.24 -1.45
N VAL A 143 -13.57 4.50 -1.11
CA VAL A 143 -12.54 5.01 -0.20
C VAL A 143 -11.79 6.20 -0.78
N LEU A 144 -11.50 6.19 -2.09
CA LEU A 144 -10.84 7.31 -2.77
C LEU A 144 -11.73 8.56 -2.81
N GLU A 145 -13.02 8.41 -3.15
CA GLU A 145 -13.98 9.53 -3.19
C GLU A 145 -14.18 10.18 -1.81
N GLU A 146 -14.16 9.39 -0.74
CA GLU A 146 -14.20 9.91 0.62
C GLU A 146 -12.90 10.64 0.98
N TYR A 147 -11.78 10.07 0.59
CA TYR A 147 -10.46 10.64 0.89
C TYR A 147 -10.19 11.93 0.10
N GLU A 148 -10.64 12.03 -1.14
CA GLU A 148 -10.52 13.23 -1.96
C GLU A 148 -11.20 14.47 -1.35
N LYS A 149 -12.27 14.27 -0.61
CA LYS A 149 -12.96 15.36 0.12
C LYS A 149 -12.15 15.90 1.31
N GLU A 150 -11.20 15.11 1.80
CA GLU A 150 -10.33 15.46 2.94
C GLU A 150 -8.98 16.03 2.47
N LEU A 151 -8.66 15.92 1.17
CA LEU A 151 -7.40 16.40 0.63
C LEU A 151 -7.36 17.94 0.56
N PRO A 152 -6.19 18.55 0.79
CA PRO A 152 -5.96 19.95 0.49
C PRO A 152 -6.11 20.22 -1.01
N ASP A 153 -6.48 21.44 -1.38
CA ASP A 153 -6.75 21.86 -2.77
C ASP A 153 -5.53 21.74 -3.72
N ASP A 154 -4.33 21.65 -3.17
CA ASP A 154 -3.07 21.52 -3.90
C ASP A 154 -2.68 20.06 -4.18
N VAL A 155 -3.44 19.08 -3.67
CA VAL A 155 -3.19 17.65 -3.85
C VAL A 155 -4.32 17.02 -4.66
N SER A 156 -3.97 16.37 -5.76
CA SER A 156 -4.93 15.63 -6.60
C SER A 156 -4.55 14.17 -6.74
N THR A 157 -5.54 13.31 -6.84
CA THR A 157 -5.35 11.89 -7.14
C THR A 157 -5.50 11.65 -8.64
N PHE A 158 -4.68 10.76 -9.18
CA PHE A 158 -4.73 10.36 -10.57
C PHE A 158 -4.51 8.85 -10.70
N ARG A 159 -5.35 8.18 -11.49
CA ARG A 159 -5.20 6.76 -11.76
C ARG A 159 -4.31 6.54 -12.96
N ILE A 160 -3.24 5.79 -12.77
CA ILE A 160 -2.32 5.40 -13.86
C ILE A 160 -2.87 4.16 -14.57
N THR A 161 -3.31 3.17 -13.80
CA THR A 161 -3.85 1.91 -14.31
C THR A 161 -4.98 1.46 -13.39
N ASP A 162 -6.10 1.09 -13.97
CA ASP A 162 -7.26 0.55 -13.28
C ASP A 162 -7.67 -0.78 -13.94
N GLN A 163 -7.14 -1.89 -13.40
CA GLN A 163 -7.44 -3.22 -13.90
C GLN A 163 -8.91 -3.60 -13.70
N SER A 164 -9.54 -3.09 -12.64
CA SER A 164 -10.94 -3.39 -12.35
C SER A 164 -11.88 -2.84 -13.42
N GLN A 165 -11.59 -1.66 -13.92
CA GLN A 165 -12.35 -1.03 -15.01
C GLN A 165 -12.13 -1.77 -16.33
N VAL A 166 -10.87 -2.11 -16.65
CA VAL A 166 -10.53 -2.84 -17.88
C VAL A 166 -11.25 -4.20 -17.93
N VAL A 167 -11.25 -4.94 -16.83
CA VAL A 167 -11.93 -6.24 -16.74
C VAL A 167 -13.45 -6.06 -16.81
N GLY A 168 -14.02 -5.09 -16.09
CA GLY A 168 -15.46 -4.78 -16.14
C GLY A 168 -15.94 -4.45 -17.54
N ASP A 169 -15.21 -3.60 -18.26
CA ASP A 169 -15.51 -3.21 -19.64
C ASP A 169 -15.37 -4.42 -20.59
N SER A 170 -14.35 -5.27 -20.39
CA SER A 170 -14.14 -6.47 -21.20
C SER A 170 -15.27 -7.47 -21.03
N VAL A 171 -15.72 -7.74 -19.80
CA VAL A 171 -16.86 -8.61 -19.51
C VAL A 171 -18.14 -8.06 -20.11
N THR A 172 -18.40 -6.77 -19.97
CA THR A 172 -19.58 -6.11 -20.55
C THR A 172 -19.59 -6.19 -22.07
N THR A 173 -18.44 -5.94 -22.70
CA THR A 173 -18.28 -6.05 -24.16
C THR A 173 -18.50 -7.49 -24.62
N PHE A 174 -17.89 -8.45 -23.94
CA PHE A 174 -18.09 -9.88 -24.24
C PHE A 174 -19.58 -10.30 -24.19
N LEU A 175 -20.28 -9.91 -23.11
CA LEU A 175 -21.72 -10.24 -22.99
C LEU A 175 -22.56 -9.60 -24.08
N ARG A 176 -22.24 -8.34 -24.46
CA ARG A 176 -22.91 -7.66 -25.56
C ARG A 176 -22.68 -8.35 -26.88
N GLU A 177 -21.44 -8.72 -27.21
CA GLU A 177 -21.09 -9.41 -28.45
C GLU A 177 -21.72 -10.82 -28.50
N LEU A 178 -21.71 -11.54 -27.38
CA LEU A 178 -22.39 -12.84 -27.27
C LEU A 178 -23.88 -12.70 -27.55
N LEU A 179 -24.55 -11.71 -26.99
CA LEU A 179 -25.97 -11.46 -27.23
C LEU A 179 -26.25 -11.15 -28.70
N ILE A 180 -25.44 -10.29 -29.33
CA ILE A 180 -25.55 -9.94 -30.74
C ILE A 180 -25.37 -11.19 -31.60
N ALA A 181 -24.38 -12.03 -31.31
CA ALA A 181 -24.13 -13.28 -32.04
C ALA A 181 -25.31 -14.24 -31.92
N ILE A 182 -25.90 -14.42 -30.74
CA ILE A 182 -27.07 -15.25 -30.51
C ILE A 182 -28.25 -14.75 -31.37
N ILE A 183 -28.53 -13.45 -31.33
CA ILE A 183 -29.62 -12.85 -32.10
C ILE A 183 -29.39 -13.03 -33.62
N ALA A 184 -28.15 -12.79 -34.08
CA ALA A 184 -27.82 -12.97 -35.51
C ALA A 184 -28.03 -14.40 -35.97
N VAL A 185 -27.60 -15.39 -35.19
CA VAL A 185 -27.81 -16.81 -35.53
C VAL A 185 -29.29 -17.17 -35.54
N ILE A 186 -30.07 -16.69 -34.57
CA ILE A 186 -31.52 -16.90 -34.52
C ILE A 186 -32.19 -16.35 -35.78
N ILE A 187 -31.83 -15.13 -36.20
CA ILE A 187 -32.40 -14.49 -37.41
C ILE A 187 -32.07 -15.33 -38.66
N VAL A 188 -30.81 -15.75 -38.81
CA VAL A 188 -30.38 -16.55 -39.96
C VAL A 188 -31.12 -17.89 -40.01
N VAL A 189 -31.24 -18.59 -38.87
CA VAL A 189 -31.97 -19.87 -38.78
C VAL A 189 -33.46 -19.68 -39.12
N MET A 190 -34.07 -18.59 -38.63
CA MET A 190 -35.48 -18.29 -38.94
C MET A 190 -35.73 -17.98 -40.42
N LEU A 191 -34.74 -17.38 -41.10
CA LEU A 191 -34.85 -17.10 -42.56
C LEU A 191 -34.65 -18.30 -43.43
N LEU A 192 -33.80 -19.25 -43.03
CA LEU A 192 -33.42 -20.39 -43.84
C LEU A 192 -34.27 -21.65 -43.61
N MET A 193 -34.93 -21.78 -42.44
CA MET A 193 -35.67 -22.96 -42.06
C MET A 193 -37.16 -22.69 -41.86
N PRO A 194 -38.04 -23.72 -42.06
CA PRO A 194 -39.45 -23.62 -41.71
C PRO A 194 -39.62 -23.26 -40.22
N LEU A 195 -40.56 -22.38 -39.94
CA LEU A 195 -40.76 -21.79 -38.59
C LEU A 195 -40.81 -22.81 -37.44
N ARG A 196 -41.37 -24.00 -37.67
CA ARG A 196 -41.45 -25.06 -36.65
C ARG A 196 -40.08 -25.63 -36.27
N VAL A 197 -39.20 -25.81 -37.24
CA VAL A 197 -37.84 -26.32 -37.00
C VAL A 197 -36.94 -25.20 -36.48
N ALA A 198 -37.09 -24.00 -37.07
CA ALA A 198 -36.35 -22.82 -36.67
C ALA A 198 -36.58 -22.43 -35.20
N SER A 199 -37.81 -22.53 -34.68
CA SER A 199 -38.10 -22.19 -33.28
C SER A 199 -37.45 -23.18 -32.30
N VAL A 200 -37.37 -24.48 -32.64
CA VAL A 200 -36.67 -25.46 -31.80
C VAL A 200 -35.16 -25.18 -31.80
N ALA A 201 -34.56 -24.95 -32.95
CA ALA A 201 -33.14 -24.65 -33.06
C ALA A 201 -32.79 -23.36 -32.38
N ALA A 202 -33.59 -22.29 -32.54
CA ALA A 202 -33.40 -20.98 -31.90
C ALA A 202 -33.49 -21.03 -30.37
N SER A 203 -34.34 -21.93 -29.81
CA SER A 203 -34.43 -22.09 -28.35
C SER A 203 -33.28 -22.95 -27.80
N THR A 204 -32.74 -23.87 -28.57
CA THR A 204 -31.66 -24.77 -28.13
C THR A 204 -30.36 -23.99 -27.87
N ILE A 205 -30.03 -22.98 -28.68
CA ILE A 205 -28.80 -22.20 -28.56
C ILE A 205 -28.69 -21.48 -27.19
N PRO A 206 -29.64 -20.64 -26.79
CA PRO A 206 -29.56 -19.96 -25.50
C PRO A 206 -29.62 -20.95 -24.33
N ILE A 207 -30.44 -22.01 -24.43
CA ILE A 207 -30.51 -23.05 -23.39
C ILE A 207 -29.16 -23.72 -23.17
N THR A 208 -28.46 -24.08 -24.24
CA THR A 208 -27.13 -24.71 -24.16
C THR A 208 -26.11 -23.78 -23.53
N ILE A 209 -26.12 -22.48 -23.89
CA ILE A 209 -25.22 -21.47 -23.31
C ILE A 209 -25.48 -21.31 -21.81
N PHE A 210 -26.76 -21.14 -21.43
CA PHE A 210 -27.12 -21.02 -20.01
C PHE A 210 -26.77 -22.30 -19.23
N LEU A 211 -26.98 -23.47 -19.79
CA LEU A 211 -26.62 -24.73 -19.13
C LEU A 211 -25.10 -24.83 -18.93
N SER A 212 -24.31 -24.47 -19.94
CA SER A 212 -22.86 -24.47 -19.85
C SER A 212 -22.35 -23.50 -18.77
N LEU A 213 -22.89 -22.28 -18.73
CA LEU A 213 -22.55 -21.29 -17.70
C LEU A 213 -22.95 -21.75 -16.29
N LEU A 214 -24.12 -22.43 -16.18
CA LEU A 214 -24.56 -22.96 -14.89
C LEU A 214 -23.66 -24.10 -14.40
N VAL A 215 -23.19 -24.96 -15.33
CA VAL A 215 -22.22 -26.02 -14.99
C VAL A 215 -20.88 -25.41 -14.56
N PHE A 216 -20.38 -24.41 -15.27
CA PHE A 216 -19.14 -23.71 -14.85
C PHE A 216 -19.29 -23.10 -13.46
N TYR A 217 -20.41 -22.44 -13.21
CA TYR A 217 -20.69 -21.87 -11.88
C TYR A 217 -20.77 -22.96 -10.79
N ALA A 218 -21.46 -24.11 -11.08
CA ALA A 218 -21.56 -25.22 -10.14
C ALA A 218 -20.21 -25.93 -9.88
N CYS A 219 -19.30 -25.92 -10.86
CA CYS A 219 -17.94 -26.45 -10.74
C CYS A 219 -16.95 -25.47 -10.08
N GLY A 220 -17.39 -24.26 -9.75
CA GLY A 220 -16.52 -23.23 -9.15
C GLY A 220 -15.44 -22.72 -10.12
N LEU A 221 -15.65 -22.86 -11.44
CA LEU A 221 -14.73 -22.34 -12.44
C LEU A 221 -14.99 -20.86 -12.64
N GLU A 222 -13.96 -20.05 -12.40
CA GLU A 222 -14.00 -18.62 -12.66
C GLU A 222 -13.81 -18.34 -14.14
N LEU A 223 -14.60 -17.39 -14.67
CA LEU A 223 -14.38 -16.85 -16.01
C LEU A 223 -13.12 -16.00 -15.97
N ASN A 224 -12.00 -16.55 -16.42
CA ASN A 224 -10.74 -15.84 -16.58
C ASN A 224 -10.63 -15.35 -18.02
N THR A 225 -10.45 -14.05 -18.20
CA THR A 225 -10.25 -13.39 -19.51
C THR A 225 -8.77 -13.15 -19.76
#